data_bfbc6f3a30ed2ffd80a12b39039c1754
#
_entry.id   bfbc6f3a30ed2ffd80a12b39039c1754
#
_cell.length_a   1.000
_cell.length_b   1.000
_cell.length_c   1.000
_cell.angle_alpha   90.00
_cell.angle_beta   90.00
_cell.angle_gamma   90.00
#
_symmetry.space_group_name_H-M   'P 1'
#
loop_
_entity.id
_entity.type
_entity.pdbx_description
1 polymer ?
#
loop_
_entity_poly.entity_id
_entity_poly.type
_entity_poly.pdbx_seq_one_letter_code
_entity_poly.pdbx_strand_id
1 'polypeptide(L)'
;MGNKILAKIRDFFSADKQARLEEEIQSIIDAGEEKGLIDQQSGEMIQSILEFRDTVVREVMIPRTEMVAIRSDATIEEILELTIKFGHTRIPVYAENVDNIAGILNVKDLLKFWSKPITETDILSSLRKPYYIPETKNTDHLLHELKQKKYHMAIVIDEYGGTSGLVTLEDLIEEIVGEIHDEHDAKKGNIVELSDGYTIIDGRVEIEAVEDYLGLKFQEGKFETLGGFILNLLRKIPVTGEVIHVDNLEMIIDSADERSVKKVKLRRLDGSQVGRGGAVIRIESEKLEDK
;
A
#
# COMPACT_ATOMS: atom_id res chain seq x y z
N MET A 1 37.80 -11.60 -25.99
CA MET A 1 37.05 -10.33 -26.08
C MET A 1 35.75 -10.45 -26.87
N GLY A 2 35.66 -11.28 -27.91
CA GLY A 2 34.46 -11.37 -28.76
C GLY A 2 33.17 -11.85 -28.08
N ASN A 3 33.25 -12.76 -27.09
CA ASN A 3 32.05 -13.33 -26.45
C ASN A 3 31.25 -12.33 -25.55
N LYS A 4 31.94 -11.34 -24.94
CA LYS A 4 31.26 -10.30 -24.12
C LYS A 4 30.54 -9.26 -24.96
N ILE A 5 31.02 -8.99 -26.18
CA ILE A 5 30.40 -8.05 -27.12
C ILE A 5 29.13 -8.68 -27.72
N LEU A 6 29.22 -9.96 -28.13
CA LEU A 6 28.06 -10.70 -28.65
C LEU A 6 26.95 -10.89 -27.59
N ALA A 7 27.31 -11.11 -26.33
CA ALA A 7 26.36 -11.15 -25.23
C ALA A 7 25.64 -9.80 -25.05
N LYS A 8 26.37 -8.68 -24.99
CA LYS A 8 25.78 -7.34 -24.89
C LYS A 8 24.90 -6.96 -26.09
N ILE A 9 25.28 -7.37 -27.30
CA ILE A 9 24.46 -7.14 -28.49
C ILE A 9 23.17 -7.97 -28.43
N ARG A 10 23.25 -9.23 -28.01
CA ARG A 10 22.08 -10.10 -27.85
C ARG A 10 21.12 -9.56 -26.77
N ASP A 11 21.67 -9.06 -25.64
CA ASP A 11 20.90 -8.48 -24.55
C ASP A 11 20.23 -7.16 -24.97
N PHE A 12 20.90 -6.34 -25.78
CA PHE A 12 20.33 -5.12 -26.35
C PHE A 12 19.16 -5.41 -27.30
N PHE A 13 19.28 -6.41 -28.19
CA PHE A 13 18.20 -6.81 -29.09
C PHE A 13 17.06 -7.55 -28.36
N SER A 14 17.33 -8.19 -27.23
CA SER A 14 16.28 -8.79 -26.40
C SER A 14 15.49 -7.72 -25.63
N ALA A 15 16.17 -6.71 -25.09
CA ALA A 15 15.52 -5.57 -24.40
C ALA A 15 14.61 -4.77 -25.34
N ASP A 16 15.05 -4.50 -26.59
CA ASP A 16 14.24 -3.80 -27.59
C ASP A 16 12.98 -4.62 -27.99
N LYS A 17 13.08 -5.95 -28.01
CA LYS A 17 11.93 -6.83 -28.26
C LYS A 17 10.97 -6.88 -27.07
N GLN A 18 11.51 -6.87 -25.87
CA GLN A 18 10.70 -6.90 -24.64
C GLN A 18 9.90 -5.59 -24.51
N ALA A 19 10.55 -4.44 -24.66
CA ALA A 19 9.89 -3.14 -24.62
C ALA A 19 8.77 -3.02 -25.67
N ARG A 20 8.99 -3.51 -26.90
CA ARG A 20 7.93 -3.52 -27.93
C ARG A 20 6.77 -4.43 -27.59
N LEU A 21 7.05 -5.58 -26.98
CA LEU A 21 5.98 -6.50 -26.55
C LEU A 21 5.14 -5.89 -25.42
N GLU A 22 5.79 -5.20 -24.48
CA GLU A 22 5.11 -4.47 -23.40
C GLU A 22 4.22 -3.35 -23.95
N GLU A 23 4.72 -2.55 -24.92
CA GLU A 23 3.93 -1.54 -25.62
C GLU A 23 2.73 -2.14 -26.38
N GLU A 24 2.91 -3.29 -27.04
CA GLU A 24 1.81 -4.00 -27.72
C GLU A 24 0.76 -4.49 -26.72
N ILE A 25 1.19 -5.06 -25.59
CA ILE A 25 0.27 -5.52 -24.54
C ILE A 25 -0.49 -4.32 -23.95
N GLN A 26 0.20 -3.22 -23.64
CA GLN A 26 -0.45 -2.00 -23.15
C GLN A 26 -1.51 -1.48 -24.11
N SER A 27 -1.19 -1.42 -25.40
CA SER A 27 -2.15 -1.00 -26.43
C SER A 27 -3.40 -1.90 -26.50
N ILE A 28 -3.23 -3.21 -26.24
CA ILE A 28 -4.36 -4.16 -26.18
C ILE A 28 -5.22 -3.93 -24.94
N ILE A 29 -4.59 -3.65 -23.80
CA ILE A 29 -5.29 -3.33 -22.55
C ILE A 29 -6.12 -2.07 -22.75
N ASP A 30 -5.49 -0.97 -23.21
CA ASP A 30 -6.15 0.32 -23.43
C ASP A 30 -7.35 0.19 -24.39
N ALA A 31 -7.17 -0.55 -25.49
CA ALA A 31 -8.26 -0.81 -26.44
C ALA A 31 -9.37 -1.71 -25.85
N GLY A 32 -9.04 -2.57 -24.89
CA GLY A 32 -9.99 -3.40 -24.14
C GLY A 32 -10.83 -2.58 -23.18
N GLU A 33 -10.19 -1.65 -22.47
CA GLU A 33 -10.84 -0.71 -21.55
C GLU A 33 -11.77 0.26 -22.30
N GLU A 34 -11.31 0.87 -23.38
CA GLU A 34 -12.14 1.74 -24.23
C GLU A 34 -13.42 1.07 -24.75
N LYS A 35 -13.36 -0.25 -25.00
CA LYS A 35 -14.50 -1.05 -25.45
C LYS A 35 -15.33 -1.65 -24.34
N GLY A 36 -14.95 -1.44 -23.08
CA GLY A 36 -15.61 -2.03 -21.91
C GLY A 36 -15.48 -3.55 -21.82
N LEU A 37 -14.46 -4.14 -22.47
CA LEU A 37 -14.15 -5.58 -22.42
C LEU A 37 -13.25 -5.95 -21.26
N ILE A 38 -12.46 -5.01 -20.79
CA ILE A 38 -11.58 -5.09 -19.63
C ILE A 38 -11.98 -3.91 -18.74
N ASP A 39 -12.22 -4.14 -17.46
CA ASP A 39 -12.38 -3.06 -16.49
C ASP A 39 -11.00 -2.50 -16.09
N GLN A 40 -10.98 -1.27 -15.63
CA GLN A 40 -9.75 -0.57 -15.26
C GLN A 40 -8.91 -1.34 -14.24
N GLN A 41 -9.54 -1.94 -13.23
CA GLN A 41 -8.84 -2.71 -12.20
C GLN A 41 -8.14 -3.95 -12.78
N SER A 42 -8.80 -4.64 -13.70
CA SER A 42 -8.18 -5.76 -14.43
C SER A 42 -7.02 -5.31 -15.30
N GLY A 43 -7.10 -4.13 -15.94
CA GLY A 43 -6.03 -3.53 -16.72
C GLY A 43 -4.81 -3.21 -15.84
N GLU A 44 -5.02 -2.52 -14.72
CA GLU A 44 -3.99 -2.21 -13.73
C GLU A 44 -3.31 -3.48 -13.20
N MET A 45 -4.08 -4.53 -12.88
CA MET A 45 -3.54 -5.81 -12.42
C MET A 45 -2.65 -6.49 -13.48
N ILE A 46 -3.06 -6.47 -14.75
CA ILE A 46 -2.23 -7.03 -15.83
C ILE A 46 -0.91 -6.28 -15.94
N GLN A 47 -0.94 -4.96 -15.84
CA GLN A 47 0.27 -4.13 -15.85
C GLN A 47 1.17 -4.44 -14.66
N SER A 48 0.62 -4.52 -13.44
CA SER A 48 1.38 -4.89 -12.23
C SER A 48 2.06 -6.25 -12.37
N ILE A 49 1.43 -7.24 -13.02
CA ILE A 49 2.04 -8.55 -13.28
C ILE A 49 3.28 -8.42 -14.18
N LEU A 50 3.26 -7.54 -15.18
CA LEU A 50 4.41 -7.33 -16.07
C LEU A 50 5.56 -6.67 -15.31
N GLU A 51 5.27 -5.63 -14.54
CA GLU A 51 6.24 -4.89 -13.72
C GLU A 51 6.85 -5.76 -12.61
N PHE A 52 6.01 -6.58 -11.95
CA PHE A 52 6.42 -7.49 -10.87
C PHE A 52 7.54 -8.45 -11.26
N ARG A 53 7.60 -8.84 -12.54
CA ARG A 53 8.65 -9.72 -13.05
C ARG A 53 10.04 -9.10 -12.99
N ASP A 54 10.12 -7.79 -13.25
CA ASP A 54 11.40 -7.07 -13.33
C ASP A 54 11.76 -6.38 -12.00
N THR A 55 10.83 -6.37 -11.05
CA THR A 55 10.99 -5.84 -9.69
C THR A 55 11.92 -6.72 -8.85
N VAL A 56 12.76 -6.11 -8.02
CA VAL A 56 13.62 -6.82 -7.07
C VAL A 56 13.14 -6.64 -5.64
N VAL A 57 13.45 -7.59 -4.78
CA VAL A 57 13.01 -7.66 -3.38
C VAL A 57 13.26 -6.36 -2.61
N ARG A 58 14.38 -5.68 -2.87
CA ARG A 58 14.70 -4.40 -2.21
C ARG A 58 13.64 -3.32 -2.41
N GLU A 59 12.87 -3.37 -3.50
CA GLU A 59 11.86 -2.36 -3.85
C GLU A 59 10.54 -2.58 -3.11
N VAL A 60 10.29 -3.83 -2.66
CA VAL A 60 9.01 -4.26 -2.04
C VAL A 60 9.16 -4.73 -0.59
N MET A 61 10.39 -4.87 -0.08
CA MET A 61 10.63 -5.33 1.28
C MET A 61 10.24 -4.27 2.31
N ILE A 62 9.84 -4.72 3.48
CA ILE A 62 9.79 -3.88 4.69
C ILE A 62 11.24 -3.66 5.14
N PRO A 63 11.74 -2.41 5.12
CA PRO A 63 13.13 -2.12 5.44
C PRO A 63 13.43 -2.39 6.92
N ARG A 64 14.70 -2.62 7.24
CA ARG A 64 15.19 -2.93 8.60
C ARG A 64 14.67 -1.96 9.67
N THR A 65 14.57 -0.68 9.35
CA THR A 65 14.12 0.38 10.27
C THR A 65 12.65 0.29 10.64
N GLU A 66 11.86 -0.40 9.83
CA GLU A 66 10.42 -0.56 10.00
C GLU A 66 10.04 -1.99 10.43
N MET A 67 11.02 -2.89 10.50
CA MET A 67 10.79 -4.26 10.94
C MET A 67 10.27 -4.32 12.37
N VAL A 68 9.14 -4.95 12.56
CA VAL A 68 8.64 -5.34 13.88
C VAL A 68 9.25 -6.70 14.24
N ALA A 69 10.21 -6.70 15.15
CA ALA A 69 10.92 -7.89 15.62
C ALA A 69 11.05 -7.87 17.14
N ILE A 70 11.25 -9.05 17.76
CA ILE A 70 11.35 -9.17 19.22
C ILE A 70 12.60 -9.93 19.64
N ARG A 71 13.12 -9.64 20.83
CA ARG A 71 14.27 -10.36 21.38
C ARG A 71 13.90 -11.78 21.80
N SER A 72 14.86 -12.67 21.77
CA SER A 72 14.67 -14.07 22.17
C SER A 72 14.36 -14.27 23.66
N ASP A 73 14.74 -13.31 24.49
CA ASP A 73 14.49 -13.29 25.93
C ASP A 73 13.24 -12.46 26.32
N ALA A 74 12.44 -12.04 25.34
CA ALA A 74 11.22 -11.29 25.60
C ALA A 74 10.18 -12.13 26.34
N THR A 75 9.41 -11.47 27.19
CA THR A 75 8.32 -12.10 27.95
C THR A 75 7.11 -12.35 27.05
N ILE A 76 6.22 -13.22 27.47
CA ILE A 76 4.97 -13.47 26.75
C ILE A 76 4.09 -12.22 26.67
N GLU A 77 4.11 -11.41 27.73
CA GLU A 77 3.37 -10.15 27.81
C GLU A 77 3.83 -9.19 26.71
N GLU A 78 5.15 -9.02 26.55
CA GLU A 78 5.76 -8.17 25.50
C GLU A 78 5.40 -8.68 24.10
N ILE A 79 5.41 -10.02 23.88
CA ILE A 79 5.00 -10.60 22.60
C ILE A 79 3.52 -10.33 22.31
N LEU A 80 2.65 -10.46 23.33
CA LEU A 80 1.22 -10.21 23.18
C LEU A 80 0.92 -8.73 22.93
N GLU A 81 1.56 -7.81 23.66
CA GLU A 81 1.41 -6.38 23.45
C GLU A 81 1.82 -5.98 22.03
N LEU A 82 2.97 -6.47 21.57
CA LEU A 82 3.45 -6.23 20.22
C LEU A 82 2.48 -6.79 19.17
N THR A 83 1.98 -8.02 19.40
CA THR A 83 1.01 -8.66 18.51
C THR A 83 -0.30 -7.88 18.42
N ILE A 84 -0.83 -7.42 19.56
CA ILE A 84 -2.08 -6.64 19.61
C ILE A 84 -1.88 -5.28 18.93
N LYS A 85 -0.73 -4.64 19.16
CA LYS A 85 -0.42 -3.31 18.61
C LYS A 85 -0.30 -3.33 17.08
N PHE A 86 0.36 -4.33 16.51
CA PHE A 86 0.69 -4.38 15.08
C PHE A 86 -0.14 -5.38 14.27
N GLY A 87 -0.86 -6.30 14.93
CA GLY A 87 -1.69 -7.31 14.25
C GLY A 87 -0.92 -8.43 13.54
N HIS A 88 0.41 -8.48 13.68
CA HIS A 88 1.23 -9.44 12.93
C HIS A 88 1.09 -10.87 13.43
N THR A 89 0.85 -11.81 12.53
CA THR A 89 0.77 -13.25 12.82
C THR A 89 2.16 -13.88 12.96
N ARG A 90 3.18 -13.32 12.31
CA ARG A 90 4.56 -13.82 12.29
C ARG A 90 5.51 -12.72 12.67
N ILE A 91 6.37 -12.99 13.64
CA ILE A 91 7.30 -12.03 14.21
C ILE A 91 8.71 -12.61 14.15
N PRO A 92 9.68 -11.94 13.52
CA PRO A 92 11.09 -12.30 13.62
C PRO A 92 11.57 -12.19 15.06
N VAL A 93 12.28 -13.23 15.52
CA VAL A 93 12.90 -13.26 16.84
C VAL A 93 14.41 -13.21 16.66
N TYR A 94 15.06 -12.24 17.30
CA TYR A 94 16.51 -12.05 17.22
C TYR A 94 17.20 -12.31 18.57
N ALA A 95 18.47 -12.73 18.54
CA ALA A 95 19.24 -13.01 19.74
C ALA A 95 19.89 -11.73 20.32
N GLU A 96 21.00 -11.27 19.75
CA GLU A 96 21.76 -10.13 20.24
C GLU A 96 21.31 -8.81 19.58
N ASN A 97 21.15 -8.87 18.27
CA ASN A 97 20.69 -7.77 17.44
C ASN A 97 19.88 -8.29 16.23
N VAL A 98 19.29 -7.40 15.48
CA VAL A 98 18.41 -7.75 14.34
C VAL A 98 19.15 -8.46 13.19
N ASP A 99 20.50 -8.43 13.15
CA ASP A 99 21.28 -9.23 12.19
C ASP A 99 21.32 -10.70 12.56
N ASN A 100 21.06 -11.04 13.83
CA ASN A 100 21.08 -12.40 14.35
C ASN A 100 19.66 -12.93 14.57
N ILE A 101 18.91 -13.18 13.48
CA ILE A 101 17.56 -13.73 13.56
C ILE A 101 17.64 -15.18 13.98
N ALA A 102 17.18 -15.47 15.21
CA ALA A 102 17.11 -16.82 15.79
C ALA A 102 16.00 -17.65 15.13
N GLY A 103 14.92 -17.03 14.69
CA GLY A 103 13.80 -17.70 14.03
C GLY A 103 12.60 -16.80 13.80
N ILE A 104 11.54 -17.40 13.28
CA ILE A 104 10.24 -16.75 13.07
C ILE A 104 9.23 -17.37 14.03
N LEU A 105 8.68 -16.55 14.92
CA LEU A 105 7.60 -16.92 15.81
C LEU A 105 6.27 -16.81 15.07
N ASN A 106 5.49 -17.87 15.03
CA ASN A 106 4.09 -17.77 14.66
C ASN A 106 3.26 -17.62 15.94
N VAL A 107 2.61 -16.47 16.09
CA VAL A 107 1.83 -16.16 17.30
C VAL A 107 0.78 -17.22 17.62
N LYS A 108 0.19 -17.86 16.60
CA LYS A 108 -0.76 -18.98 16.79
C LYS A 108 -0.13 -20.18 17.47
N ASP A 109 1.18 -20.38 17.37
CA ASP A 109 1.86 -21.50 18.03
C ASP A 109 1.92 -21.32 19.55
N LEU A 110 1.78 -20.07 20.06
CA LEU A 110 1.68 -19.78 21.50
C LEU A 110 0.39 -20.32 22.13
N LEU A 111 -0.66 -20.56 21.35
CA LEU A 111 -1.90 -21.15 21.84
C LEU A 111 -1.69 -22.56 22.39
N LYS A 112 -0.62 -23.27 22.01
CA LYS A 112 -0.25 -24.58 22.56
C LYS A 112 0.06 -24.52 24.05
N PHE A 113 0.39 -23.34 24.55
CA PHE A 113 0.81 -23.12 25.95
C PHE A 113 -0.25 -22.40 26.78
N TRP A 114 -1.46 -22.19 26.24
CA TRP A 114 -2.55 -21.37 26.83
C TRP A 114 -2.83 -21.66 28.31
N SER A 115 -2.62 -22.91 28.77
CA SER A 115 -2.93 -23.35 30.17
C SER A 115 -1.69 -23.54 31.04
N LYS A 116 -0.51 -23.06 30.58
CA LYS A 116 0.77 -23.26 31.29
C LYS A 116 1.55 -21.96 31.32
N PRO A 117 2.38 -21.73 32.35
CA PRO A 117 3.36 -20.68 32.31
C PRO A 117 4.29 -20.92 31.11
N ILE A 118 4.38 -19.94 30.23
CA ILE A 118 5.27 -19.99 29.06
C ILE A 118 6.67 -19.59 29.50
N THR A 119 7.66 -20.39 29.12
CA THR A 119 9.07 -20.12 29.39
C THR A 119 9.78 -19.66 28.11
N GLU A 120 10.94 -19.02 28.25
CA GLU A 120 11.80 -18.68 27.12
C GLU A 120 12.12 -19.92 26.25
N THR A 121 12.38 -21.06 26.89
CA THR A 121 12.65 -22.34 26.20
C THR A 121 11.45 -22.78 25.34
N ASP A 122 10.22 -22.53 25.78
CA ASP A 122 9.02 -22.86 25.01
C ASP A 122 8.90 -21.98 23.77
N ILE A 123 9.20 -20.71 23.89
CA ILE A 123 9.23 -19.75 22.77
C ILE A 123 10.29 -20.19 21.76
N LEU A 124 11.53 -20.38 22.20
CA LEU A 124 12.64 -20.80 21.33
C LEU A 124 12.36 -22.13 20.61
N SER A 125 11.74 -23.09 21.31
CA SER A 125 11.37 -24.38 20.72
C SER A 125 10.26 -24.28 19.65
N SER A 126 9.48 -23.20 19.66
CA SER A 126 8.39 -22.94 18.73
C SER A 126 8.83 -22.15 17.48
N LEU A 127 10.08 -21.67 17.47
CA LEU A 127 10.60 -20.89 16.34
C LEU A 127 10.75 -21.77 15.10
N ARG A 128 10.36 -21.17 13.96
CA ARG A 128 10.59 -21.75 12.64
C ARG A 128 11.89 -21.20 12.06
N LYS A 129 12.60 -22.00 11.28
CA LYS A 129 13.82 -21.54 10.61
C LYS A 129 13.51 -20.38 9.69
N PRO A 130 14.29 -19.28 9.78
CA PRO A 130 14.14 -18.15 8.86
C PRO A 130 14.61 -18.58 7.45
N TYR A 131 13.99 -18.03 6.44
CA TYR A 131 14.38 -18.19 5.05
C TYR A 131 15.08 -16.92 4.60
N TYR A 132 16.38 -17.01 4.32
CA TYR A 132 17.20 -15.86 3.94
C TYR A 132 17.29 -15.72 2.43
N ILE A 133 17.23 -14.49 1.95
CA ILE A 133 17.33 -14.13 0.53
C ILE A 133 18.13 -12.84 0.35
N PRO A 134 18.84 -12.65 -0.77
CA PRO A 134 19.50 -11.38 -1.07
C PRO A 134 18.51 -10.33 -1.56
N GLU A 135 18.82 -9.05 -1.35
CA GLU A 135 18.05 -7.89 -1.79
C GLU A 135 17.80 -7.84 -3.31
N THR A 136 18.75 -8.36 -4.08
CA THR A 136 18.73 -8.33 -5.54
C THR A 136 17.91 -9.45 -6.18
N LYS A 137 17.24 -10.27 -5.37
CA LYS A 137 16.40 -11.36 -5.88
C LYS A 137 15.15 -10.81 -6.55
N ASN A 138 14.77 -11.37 -7.71
CA ASN A 138 13.52 -11.01 -8.36
C ASN A 138 12.31 -11.50 -7.57
N THR A 139 11.28 -10.67 -7.55
CA THR A 139 10.04 -10.92 -6.78
C THR A 139 9.26 -12.11 -7.29
N ASP A 140 9.19 -12.32 -8.61
CA ASP A 140 8.53 -13.48 -9.24
C ASP A 140 9.15 -14.81 -8.81
N HIS A 141 10.48 -14.90 -8.84
CA HIS A 141 11.22 -16.06 -8.38
C HIS A 141 11.00 -16.30 -6.88
N LEU A 142 11.01 -15.23 -6.06
CA LEU A 142 10.75 -15.33 -4.64
C LEU A 142 9.34 -15.84 -4.34
N LEU A 143 8.34 -15.27 -5.00
CA LEU A 143 6.94 -15.70 -4.86
C LEU A 143 6.79 -17.21 -5.14
N HIS A 144 7.39 -17.67 -6.23
CA HIS A 144 7.36 -19.10 -6.56
C HIS A 144 8.03 -19.97 -5.49
N GLU A 145 9.21 -19.56 -4.98
CA GLU A 145 9.93 -20.29 -3.94
C GLU A 145 9.17 -20.31 -2.60
N LEU A 146 8.60 -19.19 -2.16
CA LEU A 146 7.82 -19.12 -0.93
C LEU A 146 6.62 -20.06 -1.01
N LYS A 147 5.89 -20.06 -2.13
CA LYS A 147 4.76 -20.98 -2.37
C LYS A 147 5.20 -22.44 -2.36
N GLN A 148 6.28 -22.77 -3.09
CA GLN A 148 6.78 -24.15 -3.19
C GLN A 148 7.26 -24.69 -1.84
N LYS A 149 8.00 -23.87 -1.08
CA LYS A 149 8.59 -24.26 0.20
C LYS A 149 7.63 -24.05 1.38
N LYS A 150 6.45 -23.46 1.14
CA LYS A 150 5.43 -23.11 2.16
C LYS A 150 5.96 -22.16 3.22
N TYR A 151 6.83 -21.24 2.84
CA TYR A 151 7.20 -20.09 3.65
C TYR A 151 6.23 -18.94 3.38
N HIS A 152 5.97 -18.13 4.40
CA HIS A 152 5.13 -16.94 4.28
C HIS A 152 5.93 -15.65 4.52
N MET A 153 7.19 -15.78 4.92
CA MET A 153 8.08 -14.67 5.21
C MET A 153 9.51 -15.07 4.88
N ALA A 154 10.27 -14.15 4.33
CA ALA A 154 11.71 -14.26 4.14
C ALA A 154 12.42 -13.09 4.82
N ILE A 155 13.61 -13.34 5.35
CA ILE A 155 14.53 -12.32 5.87
C ILE A 155 15.45 -11.93 4.71
N VAL A 156 15.52 -10.63 4.45
CA VAL A 156 16.34 -10.06 3.39
C VAL A 156 17.71 -9.69 3.96
N ILE A 157 18.78 -10.10 3.28
CA ILE A 157 20.16 -9.86 3.70
C ILE A 157 20.94 -9.08 2.63
N ASP A 158 21.85 -8.23 3.10
CA ASP A 158 22.80 -7.50 2.28
C ASP A 158 24.03 -8.36 1.88
N GLU A 159 24.97 -7.77 1.15
CA GLU A 159 26.19 -8.43 0.68
C GLU A 159 27.15 -8.77 1.82
N TYR A 160 26.98 -8.19 2.99
CA TYR A 160 27.82 -8.41 4.19
C TYR A 160 27.18 -9.42 5.15
N GLY A 161 25.97 -9.91 4.83
CA GLY A 161 25.22 -10.83 5.66
C GLY A 161 24.41 -10.16 6.77
N GLY A 162 24.29 -8.83 6.78
CA GLY A 162 23.42 -8.07 7.67
C GLY A 162 21.96 -8.16 7.21
N THR A 163 21.03 -8.01 8.15
CA THR A 163 19.60 -7.97 7.84
C THR A 163 19.22 -6.60 7.26
N SER A 164 18.78 -6.56 6.02
CA SER A 164 18.27 -5.37 5.33
C SER A 164 16.79 -5.13 5.55
N GLY A 165 16.04 -6.22 5.76
CA GLY A 165 14.60 -6.14 5.90
C GLY A 165 13.93 -7.51 5.98
N LEU A 166 12.65 -7.52 5.75
CA LEU A 166 11.87 -8.73 5.53
C LEU A 166 10.86 -8.52 4.40
N VAL A 167 10.38 -9.60 3.84
CA VAL A 167 9.29 -9.59 2.85
C VAL A 167 8.36 -10.75 3.16
N THR A 168 7.06 -10.52 3.04
CA THR A 168 6.05 -11.55 3.23
C THR A 168 5.47 -12.03 1.90
N LEU A 169 4.79 -13.16 1.92
CA LEU A 169 4.04 -13.65 0.77
C LEU A 169 2.89 -12.70 0.43
N GLU A 170 2.31 -12.12 1.45
CA GLU A 170 1.22 -11.16 1.40
C GLU A 170 1.68 -9.89 0.66
N ASP A 171 2.86 -9.32 0.98
CA ASP A 171 3.43 -8.13 0.29
C ASP A 171 3.64 -8.40 -1.20
N LEU A 172 4.18 -9.58 -1.55
CA LEU A 172 4.39 -9.96 -2.95
C LEU A 172 3.09 -10.13 -3.75
N ILE A 173 2.01 -10.53 -3.08
CA ILE A 173 0.69 -10.64 -3.72
C ILE A 173 0.09 -9.25 -3.89
N GLU A 174 0.29 -8.37 -2.92
CA GLU A 174 -0.18 -6.98 -2.94
C GLU A 174 0.42 -6.19 -4.12
N GLU A 175 1.69 -6.42 -4.45
CA GLU A 175 2.34 -5.83 -5.64
C GLU A 175 1.67 -6.23 -6.98
N ILE A 176 1.02 -7.39 -7.02
CA ILE A 176 0.33 -7.88 -8.23
C ILE A 176 -1.13 -7.43 -8.27
N VAL A 177 -1.82 -7.56 -7.15
CA VAL A 177 -3.28 -7.37 -7.06
C VAL A 177 -3.62 -5.93 -6.72
N GLY A 178 -2.64 -5.15 -6.23
CA GLY A 178 -2.88 -3.87 -5.58
C GLY A 178 -3.47 -4.08 -4.19
N GLU A 179 -3.80 -3.01 -3.50
CA GLU A 179 -4.57 -3.12 -2.25
C GLU A 179 -5.88 -3.86 -2.56
N ILE A 180 -6.06 -5.07 -2.00
CA ILE A 180 -7.30 -5.83 -2.13
C ILE A 180 -8.35 -5.08 -1.30
N HIS A 181 -9.08 -4.20 -1.97
CA HIS A 181 -10.26 -3.60 -1.36
C HIS A 181 -11.38 -4.65 -1.39
N ASP A 182 -11.78 -5.14 -0.21
CA ASP A 182 -13.03 -5.89 -0.07
C ASP A 182 -14.18 -4.97 -0.50
N GLU A 183 -15.06 -5.45 -1.39
CA GLU A 183 -16.28 -4.71 -1.79
C GLU A 183 -17.13 -4.28 -0.58
N HIS A 184 -16.88 -4.88 0.59
CA HIS A 184 -17.47 -4.51 1.88
C HIS A 184 -16.62 -3.52 2.70
N ASP A 185 -15.32 -3.35 2.40
CA ASP A 185 -14.44 -2.36 3.05
C ASP A 185 -14.63 -0.96 2.49
N ALA A 186 -15.19 -0.82 1.29
CA ALA A 186 -15.50 0.47 0.65
C ALA A 186 -16.41 1.40 1.51
N LYS A 187 -16.99 0.89 2.60
CA LYS A 187 -17.89 1.66 3.46
C LYS A 187 -17.33 2.05 4.84
N LYS A 188 -16.17 1.53 5.28
CA LYS A 188 -15.65 1.84 6.64
C LYS A 188 -14.17 2.16 6.76
N GLY A 189 -13.30 1.74 5.83
CA GLY A 189 -11.84 1.95 5.90
C GLY A 189 -11.34 3.24 5.25
N ASN A 190 -12.10 3.77 4.28
CA ASN A 190 -11.69 4.90 3.46
C ASN A 190 -12.09 6.26 4.03
N ILE A 191 -12.83 6.30 5.16
CA ILE A 191 -13.21 7.49 5.89
C ILE A 191 -12.84 7.29 7.36
N VAL A 192 -11.83 8.01 7.83
CA VAL A 192 -11.27 7.89 9.19
C VAL A 192 -11.37 9.21 9.92
N GLU A 193 -12.14 9.24 11.00
CA GLU A 193 -12.20 10.42 11.88
C GLU A 193 -10.95 10.52 12.74
N LEU A 194 -10.36 11.71 12.79
CA LEU A 194 -9.22 12.02 13.63
C LEU A 194 -9.65 12.75 14.90
N SER A 195 -8.86 12.61 15.95
CA SER A 195 -9.10 13.26 17.26
C SER A 195 -9.02 14.80 17.22
N ASP A 196 -8.49 15.39 16.15
CA ASP A 196 -8.35 16.84 15.94
C ASP A 196 -9.53 17.47 15.17
N GLY A 197 -10.61 16.69 14.94
CA GLY A 197 -11.81 17.16 14.25
C GLY A 197 -11.72 17.15 12.73
N TYR A 198 -10.67 16.56 12.20
CA TYR A 198 -10.56 16.25 10.78
C TYR A 198 -11.00 14.83 10.48
N THR A 199 -11.40 14.61 9.24
CA THR A 199 -11.64 13.28 8.67
C THR A 199 -10.68 13.07 7.50
N ILE A 200 -9.96 11.95 7.48
CA ILE A 200 -9.17 11.53 6.31
C ILE A 200 -10.07 10.68 5.43
N ILE A 201 -10.12 11.01 4.15
CA ILE A 201 -10.89 10.30 3.14
C ILE A 201 -9.95 9.93 1.98
N ASP A 202 -9.98 8.67 1.54
CA ASP A 202 -9.26 8.23 0.36
C ASP A 202 -9.85 8.92 -0.89
N GLY A 203 -8.97 9.36 -1.80
CA GLY A 203 -9.38 10.07 -3.02
C GLY A 203 -10.25 9.24 -3.97
N ARG A 204 -10.23 7.91 -3.83
CA ARG A 204 -11.02 6.97 -4.62
C ARG A 204 -12.44 6.73 -4.08
N VAL A 205 -12.76 7.25 -2.89
CA VAL A 205 -14.11 7.12 -2.34
C VAL A 205 -15.11 7.77 -3.29
N GLU A 206 -16.17 7.04 -3.60
CA GLU A 206 -17.26 7.54 -4.42
C GLU A 206 -17.84 8.82 -3.84
N ILE A 207 -18.07 9.80 -4.68
CA ILE A 207 -18.51 11.12 -4.24
C ILE A 207 -19.85 11.04 -3.50
N GLU A 208 -20.76 10.15 -3.91
CA GLU A 208 -22.02 9.91 -3.25
C GLU A 208 -21.84 9.41 -1.81
N ALA A 209 -20.87 8.55 -1.55
CA ALA A 209 -20.55 8.07 -0.20
C ALA A 209 -19.98 9.19 0.69
N VAL A 210 -19.21 10.11 0.11
CA VAL A 210 -18.70 11.30 0.82
C VAL A 210 -19.84 12.28 1.12
N GLU A 211 -20.77 12.47 0.17
CA GLU A 211 -21.96 13.29 0.34
C GLU A 211 -22.86 12.76 1.48
N ASP A 212 -23.10 11.45 1.49
CA ASP A 212 -23.90 10.79 2.53
C ASP A 212 -23.24 10.91 3.90
N TYR A 213 -21.92 10.70 3.98
CA TYR A 213 -21.16 10.85 5.23
C TYR A 213 -21.22 12.29 5.76
N LEU A 214 -21.04 13.27 4.86
CA LEU A 214 -21.05 14.69 5.22
C LEU A 214 -22.46 15.27 5.33
N GLY A 215 -23.50 14.59 4.83
CA GLY A 215 -24.88 15.08 4.77
C GLY A 215 -25.00 16.37 3.93
N LEU A 216 -24.30 16.44 2.79
CA LEU A 216 -24.32 17.56 1.86
C LEU A 216 -24.30 17.03 0.44
N LYS A 217 -24.50 17.91 -0.55
CA LYS A 217 -24.38 17.59 -1.97
C LYS A 217 -23.30 18.49 -2.59
N PHE A 218 -22.40 17.86 -3.39
CA PHE A 218 -21.47 18.60 -4.22
C PHE A 218 -22.12 18.98 -5.55
N GLN A 219 -21.53 19.94 -6.23
CA GLN A 219 -22.01 20.35 -7.56
C GLN A 219 -21.87 19.17 -8.54
N GLU A 220 -22.91 18.91 -9.35
CA GLU A 220 -22.88 17.89 -10.38
C GLU A 220 -21.75 18.12 -11.40
N GLY A 221 -21.08 17.03 -11.78
CA GLY A 221 -19.95 17.08 -12.72
C GLY A 221 -19.62 15.69 -13.28
N LYS A 222 -18.63 15.65 -14.17
CA LYS A 222 -18.13 14.38 -14.72
C LYS A 222 -17.02 13.81 -13.82
N PHE A 223 -17.39 13.37 -12.64
CA PHE A 223 -16.50 12.72 -11.69
C PHE A 223 -17.33 11.74 -10.84
N GLU A 224 -16.72 10.65 -10.45
CA GLU A 224 -17.34 9.59 -9.65
C GLU A 224 -16.74 9.50 -8.25
N THR A 225 -15.52 10.07 -8.05
CA THR A 225 -14.77 9.96 -6.79
C THR A 225 -14.40 11.33 -6.23
N LEU A 226 -14.04 11.38 -4.94
CA LEU A 226 -13.57 12.61 -4.28
C LEU A 226 -12.33 13.20 -4.98
N GLY A 227 -11.37 12.36 -5.36
CA GLY A 227 -10.19 12.79 -6.11
C GLY A 227 -10.57 13.37 -7.47
N GLY A 228 -11.47 12.71 -8.18
CA GLY A 228 -12.03 13.20 -9.44
C GLY A 228 -12.75 14.54 -9.30
N PHE A 229 -13.52 14.73 -8.23
CA PHE A 229 -14.13 16.03 -7.88
C PHE A 229 -13.09 17.12 -7.70
N ILE A 230 -12.04 16.86 -6.92
CA ILE A 230 -10.96 17.83 -6.67
C ILE A 230 -10.20 18.19 -7.96
N LEU A 231 -9.88 17.20 -8.79
CA LEU A 231 -9.23 17.43 -10.10
C LEU A 231 -10.12 18.23 -11.04
N ASN A 232 -11.41 17.96 -11.05
CA ASN A 232 -12.39 18.73 -11.84
C ASN A 232 -12.47 20.19 -11.36
N LEU A 233 -12.48 20.40 -10.04
CA LEU A 233 -12.54 21.71 -9.41
C LEU A 233 -11.29 22.55 -9.71
N LEU A 234 -10.10 21.99 -9.52
CA LEU A 234 -8.82 22.70 -9.64
C LEU A 234 -8.29 22.79 -11.07
N ARG A 235 -8.75 21.90 -11.97
CA ARG A 235 -8.24 21.75 -13.33
C ARG A 235 -6.73 21.47 -13.41
N LYS A 236 -6.15 20.95 -12.33
CA LYS A 236 -4.76 20.52 -12.18
C LYS A 236 -4.69 19.46 -11.11
N ILE A 237 -3.60 18.69 -11.09
CA ILE A 237 -3.28 17.82 -9.96
C ILE A 237 -2.71 18.67 -8.82
N PRO A 238 -3.32 18.67 -7.64
CA PRO A 238 -2.83 19.45 -6.51
C PRO A 238 -1.56 18.82 -5.91
N VAL A 239 -0.80 19.62 -5.18
CA VAL A 239 0.36 19.13 -4.42
C VAL A 239 -0.03 18.79 -2.98
N THR A 240 0.71 17.87 -2.37
CA THR A 240 0.54 17.55 -0.94
C THR A 240 0.68 18.81 -0.08
N GLY A 241 -0.24 18.99 0.87
CA GLY A 241 -0.35 20.19 1.71
C GLY A 241 -1.15 21.33 1.10
N GLU A 242 -1.61 21.25 -0.16
CA GLU A 242 -2.49 22.27 -0.76
C GLU A 242 -3.84 22.27 -0.06
N VAL A 243 -4.31 23.48 0.30
CA VAL A 243 -5.58 23.71 1.03
C VAL A 243 -6.62 24.25 0.07
N ILE A 244 -7.78 23.62 0.05
CA ILE A 244 -8.92 23.94 -0.80
C ILE A 244 -10.13 24.25 0.09
N HIS A 245 -10.83 25.32 -0.19
CA HIS A 245 -12.07 25.64 0.50
C HIS A 245 -13.24 25.53 -0.48
N VAL A 246 -14.22 24.72 -0.12
CA VAL A 246 -15.46 24.54 -0.88
C VAL A 246 -16.63 24.72 0.09
N ASP A 247 -17.41 25.77 -0.11
CA ASP A 247 -18.48 26.16 0.79
C ASP A 247 -18.01 26.29 2.26
N ASN A 248 -18.50 25.43 3.15
CA ASN A 248 -18.11 25.36 4.56
C ASN A 248 -17.14 24.21 4.86
N LEU A 249 -16.48 23.67 3.82
CA LEU A 249 -15.49 22.60 3.95
C LEU A 249 -14.09 23.13 3.71
N GLU A 250 -13.16 22.74 4.56
CA GLU A 250 -11.72 22.83 4.34
C GLU A 250 -11.19 21.45 3.97
N MET A 251 -10.55 21.35 2.81
CA MET A 251 -9.92 20.14 2.31
C MET A 251 -8.43 20.37 2.20
N ILE A 252 -7.61 19.54 2.82
CA ILE A 252 -6.15 19.57 2.74
C ILE A 252 -5.72 18.31 2.00
N ILE A 253 -4.92 18.45 0.96
CA ILE A 253 -4.36 17.31 0.25
C ILE A 253 -3.33 16.64 1.14
N ASP A 254 -3.68 15.52 1.74
CA ASP A 254 -2.80 14.76 2.62
C ASP A 254 -1.72 14.00 1.82
N SER A 255 -2.10 13.42 0.69
CA SER A 255 -1.17 12.82 -0.26
C SER A 255 -1.72 12.85 -1.69
N ALA A 256 -0.82 13.06 -2.66
CA ALA A 256 -1.10 13.03 -4.10
C ALA A 256 0.16 12.60 -4.86
N ASP A 257 -0.02 12.00 -6.03
CA ASP A 257 1.04 11.71 -6.99
C ASP A 257 0.86 12.52 -8.28
N GLU A 258 1.66 12.23 -9.32
CA GLU A 258 1.61 12.94 -10.61
C GLU A 258 0.29 12.73 -11.38
N ARG A 259 -0.54 11.78 -10.98
CA ARG A 259 -1.75 11.36 -11.72
C ARG A 259 -3.04 11.53 -10.91
N SER A 260 -2.98 11.46 -9.57
CA SER A 260 -4.19 11.40 -8.75
C SER A 260 -4.00 11.94 -7.33
N VAL A 261 -5.12 12.31 -6.71
CA VAL A 261 -5.21 12.60 -5.27
C VAL A 261 -5.42 11.28 -4.53
N LYS A 262 -4.53 10.96 -3.59
CA LYS A 262 -4.59 9.70 -2.82
C LYS A 262 -5.40 9.84 -1.54
N LYS A 263 -5.11 10.88 -0.74
CA LYS A 263 -5.80 11.11 0.54
C LYS A 263 -6.09 12.59 0.73
N VAL A 264 -7.26 12.88 1.28
CA VAL A 264 -7.75 14.22 1.58
C VAL A 264 -8.12 14.29 3.05
N LYS A 265 -7.56 15.24 3.76
CA LYS A 265 -7.92 15.60 5.12
C LYS A 265 -8.99 16.69 5.07
N LEU A 266 -10.16 16.44 5.63
CA LEU A 266 -11.33 17.29 5.48
C LEU A 266 -11.91 17.66 6.83
N ARG A 267 -12.39 18.91 6.99
CA ARG A 267 -13.22 19.33 8.13
C ARG A 267 -14.29 20.33 7.75
N ARG A 268 -15.33 20.42 8.54
CA ARG A 268 -16.31 21.51 8.46
C ARG A 268 -15.79 22.76 9.17
N LEU A 269 -15.99 23.91 8.52
CA LEU A 269 -15.73 25.21 9.09
C LEU A 269 -17.02 25.76 9.73
N ASP A 270 -16.94 26.15 11.00
CA ASP A 270 -18.01 26.94 11.60
C ASP A 270 -18.02 28.33 10.97
N GLY A 271 -19.22 28.93 10.80
CA GLY A 271 -19.45 30.15 10.03
C GLY A 271 -18.62 31.40 10.42
N SER A 272 -17.73 31.31 11.41
CA SER A 272 -16.78 32.34 11.81
C SER A 272 -15.35 32.19 11.23
N GLN A 273 -15.06 31.09 10.54
CA GLN A 273 -13.70 30.73 10.07
C GLN A 273 -13.53 30.80 8.54
N VAL A 274 -14.55 31.17 7.81
CA VAL A 274 -14.49 31.29 6.34
C VAL A 274 -13.60 32.48 5.96
N GLY A 275 -12.38 32.20 5.52
CA GLY A 275 -11.57 33.19 4.79
C GLY A 275 -10.26 33.64 5.39
N ARG A 276 -9.34 32.75 5.79
CA ARG A 276 -7.92 33.11 6.00
C ARG A 276 -6.99 32.10 5.34
N GLY A 277 -6.58 32.40 4.11
CA GLY A 277 -5.37 31.83 3.48
C GLY A 277 -5.59 30.52 2.73
N GLY A 278 -6.12 30.59 1.52
CA GLY A 278 -6.19 29.51 0.53
C GLY A 278 -6.94 30.02 -0.69
N ALA A 279 -6.84 29.35 -1.84
CA ALA A 279 -7.63 29.70 -3.03
C ALA A 279 -9.11 29.47 -2.71
N VAL A 280 -9.84 30.55 -2.43
CA VAL A 280 -11.28 30.51 -2.16
C VAL A 280 -12.00 30.41 -3.49
N ILE A 281 -12.44 29.22 -3.87
CA ILE A 281 -13.38 29.04 -4.97
C ILE A 281 -14.77 29.09 -4.33
N ARG A 282 -15.42 30.27 -4.35
CA ARG A 282 -16.83 30.39 -4.02
C ARG A 282 -17.63 29.84 -5.19
N ILE A 283 -18.26 28.72 -5.00
CA ILE A 283 -19.34 28.27 -5.88
C ILE A 283 -20.61 28.88 -5.29
N GLU A 284 -21.17 29.89 -5.96
CA GLU A 284 -22.48 30.42 -5.61
C GLU A 284 -23.53 29.32 -5.92
N SER A 285 -24.14 28.79 -4.88
CA SER A 285 -25.33 27.97 -5.03
C SER A 285 -26.47 28.87 -5.53
N GLU A 286 -26.88 28.70 -6.79
CA GLU A 286 -28.17 29.25 -7.23
C GLU A 286 -29.27 28.70 -6.34
N LYS A 287 -29.91 29.58 -5.58
CA LYS A 287 -31.15 29.30 -4.87
C LYS A 287 -32.19 28.89 -5.91
N LEU A 288 -32.60 27.65 -5.89
CA LEU A 288 -33.88 27.24 -6.45
C LEU A 288 -34.96 27.94 -5.64
N GLU A 289 -35.47 29.07 -6.12
CA GLU A 289 -36.70 29.64 -5.67
C GLU A 289 -37.84 28.78 -6.19
N ASP A 290 -38.64 28.30 -5.25
CA ASP A 290 -39.96 27.70 -5.46
C ASP A 290 -40.83 28.55 -6.40
N LYS A 291 -41.33 27.91 -7.44
CA LYS A 291 -42.60 28.27 -8.07
C LYS A 291 -43.37 27.03 -8.52
#